data_e38d6373d437171f06a7249872ad3722
#
_entry.id   e38d6373d437171f06a7249872ad3722
#
_cell.length_a   1.000
_cell.length_b   1.000
_cell.length_c   1.000
_cell.angle_alpha   90.00
_cell.angle_beta   90.00
_cell.angle_gamma   90.00
#
_symmetry.space_group_name_H-M   'P 1'
#
loop_
_entity.id
_entity.type
_entity.pdbx_description
1 polymer ?
#
loop_
_entity_poly.entity_id
_entity_poly.type
_entity_poly.pdbx_seq_one_letter_code
_entity_poly.pdbx_strand_id
1 'polypeptide(L)'
;MPSLAASVWRGILGFTCVSIAGFAPWALAGRWFHRTVGEAGLYTVCALVFIGLSGPLLHRLIIGPGSLARFYKLFSVAFAAYSVAWIIGWMSLRGHTGSLVGLFVGTAVMGWMFARAFGAPETAIKAIAALFVLNGLGYFIGGWIEGSVSGLKDLFGVALQKSARMTLAKLLWGICYGIGFGAGLGLAFHYCQASARACCRELSPRSDSHPGDW
;
A
#
# COMPACT_ATOMS: atom_id res chain seq x y z
N MET A 1 -21.62 -8.12 0.05
CA MET A 1 -20.37 -7.95 -0.75
C MET A 1 -19.81 -6.56 -0.56
N PRO A 2 -18.49 -6.36 -0.40
CA PRO A 2 -17.93 -5.02 -0.30
C PRO A 2 -18.10 -4.27 -1.63
N SER A 3 -18.62 -3.03 -1.52
CA SER A 3 -18.65 -2.09 -2.65
C SER A 3 -17.23 -1.65 -3.04
N LEU A 4 -17.09 -1.03 -4.21
CA LEU A 4 -15.84 -0.42 -4.63
C LEU A 4 -15.30 0.55 -3.57
N ALA A 5 -16.17 1.46 -3.11
CA ALA A 5 -15.82 2.43 -2.08
C ALA A 5 -15.36 1.75 -0.78
N ALA A 6 -16.07 0.71 -0.32
CA ALA A 6 -15.68 -0.03 0.88
C ALA A 6 -14.32 -0.73 0.72
N SER A 7 -13.99 -1.25 -0.46
CA SER A 7 -12.67 -1.85 -0.73
C SER A 7 -11.56 -0.80 -0.71
N VAL A 8 -11.80 0.36 -1.32
CA VAL A 8 -10.86 1.48 -1.32
C VAL A 8 -10.63 2.00 0.09
N TRP A 9 -11.69 2.27 0.85
CA TRP A 9 -11.56 2.77 2.22
C TRP A 9 -10.85 1.78 3.16
N ARG A 10 -11.14 0.47 3.04
CA ARG A 10 -10.40 -0.56 3.80
C ARG A 10 -8.92 -0.58 3.43
N GLY A 11 -8.61 -0.44 2.15
CA GLY A 11 -7.23 -0.32 1.68
C GLY A 11 -6.54 0.92 2.27
N ILE A 12 -7.16 2.10 2.15
CA ILE A 12 -6.64 3.36 2.69
C ILE A 12 -6.37 3.25 4.18
N LEU A 13 -7.40 2.95 4.97
CA LEU A 13 -7.27 2.92 6.43
C LEU A 13 -6.26 1.86 6.89
N GLY A 14 -6.38 0.63 6.35
CA GLY A 14 -5.48 -0.46 6.72
C GLY A 14 -4.04 -0.17 6.34
N PHE A 15 -3.78 0.23 5.10
CA PHE A 15 -2.41 0.44 4.66
C PHE A 15 -1.79 1.74 5.20
N THR A 16 -2.58 2.76 5.51
CA THR A 16 -2.06 3.96 6.20
C THR A 16 -1.52 3.60 7.59
N CYS A 17 -2.24 2.77 8.35
CA CYS A 17 -1.74 2.28 9.64
C CYS A 17 -0.45 1.46 9.47
N VAL A 18 -0.41 0.55 8.47
CA VAL A 18 0.78 -0.22 8.11
C VAL A 18 1.94 0.69 7.75
N SER A 19 1.68 1.71 6.95
CA SER A 19 2.69 2.63 6.45
C SER A 19 3.29 3.49 7.57
N ILE A 20 2.47 4.04 8.44
CA ILE A 20 2.97 4.79 9.60
C ILE A 20 3.90 3.91 10.44
N ALA A 21 3.50 2.68 10.74
CA ALA A 21 4.33 1.73 11.48
C ALA A 21 5.59 1.33 10.71
N GLY A 22 5.49 1.11 9.39
CA GLY A 22 6.61 0.76 8.52
C GLY A 22 7.65 1.86 8.34
N PHE A 23 7.22 3.13 8.40
CA PHE A 23 8.12 4.29 8.37
C PHE A 23 8.70 4.63 9.75
N ALA A 24 8.10 4.15 10.85
CA ALA A 24 8.56 4.46 12.22
C ALA A 24 10.02 4.09 12.48
N PRO A 25 10.56 2.92 12.09
CA PRO A 25 11.98 2.61 12.26
C PRO A 25 12.89 3.66 11.62
N TRP A 26 12.58 4.08 10.40
CA TRP A 26 13.33 5.11 9.69
C TRP A 26 13.16 6.51 10.32
N ALA A 27 11.96 6.86 10.73
CA ALA A 27 11.65 8.16 11.30
C ALA A 27 12.25 8.35 12.70
N LEU A 28 12.15 7.33 13.56
CA LEU A 28 12.52 7.42 14.97
C LEU A 28 13.95 6.99 15.25
N ALA A 29 14.42 5.95 14.57
CA ALA A 29 15.69 5.29 14.86
C ALA A 29 16.64 5.20 13.66
N GLY A 30 16.39 5.93 12.56
CA GLY A 30 17.16 5.81 11.32
C GLY A 30 18.66 5.94 11.50
N ARG A 31 19.13 6.90 12.33
CA ARG A 31 20.56 7.07 12.61
C ARG A 31 21.17 5.87 13.33
N TRP A 32 20.45 5.26 14.26
CA TRP A 32 20.90 4.06 14.97
C TRP A 32 21.01 2.88 13.99
N PHE A 33 19.98 2.65 13.17
CA PHE A 33 19.99 1.60 12.16
C PHE A 33 21.15 1.75 11.18
N HIS A 34 21.39 2.95 10.64
CA HIS A 34 22.51 3.19 9.73
C HIS A 34 23.87 2.84 10.34
N ARG A 35 24.04 3.06 11.65
CA ARG A 35 25.31 2.78 12.35
C ARG A 35 25.50 1.30 12.72
N THR A 36 24.40 0.58 12.99
CA THR A 36 24.46 -0.79 13.52
C THR A 36 24.31 -1.86 12.45
N VAL A 37 23.37 -1.69 11.54
CA VAL A 37 23.01 -2.71 10.52
C VAL A 37 23.03 -2.17 9.09
N GLY A 38 23.39 -0.91 8.93
CA GLY A 38 23.45 -0.24 7.64
C GLY A 38 22.07 0.04 7.03
N GLU A 39 22.09 0.56 5.81
CA GLU A 39 20.89 0.95 5.08
C GLU A 39 20.02 -0.28 4.71
N ALA A 40 20.67 -1.37 4.29
CA ALA A 40 19.98 -2.62 3.97
C ALA A 40 19.22 -3.19 5.17
N GLY A 41 19.81 -3.15 6.36
CA GLY A 41 19.17 -3.60 7.59
C GLY A 41 17.94 -2.74 7.92
N LEU A 42 18.03 -1.43 7.78
CA LEU A 42 16.90 -0.53 7.99
C LEU A 42 15.73 -0.86 7.04
N TYR A 43 16.00 -0.99 5.73
CA TYR A 43 14.96 -1.33 4.75
C TYR A 43 14.37 -2.72 5.00
N THR A 44 15.18 -3.68 5.45
CA THR A 44 14.69 -5.01 5.82
C THR A 44 13.72 -4.94 6.99
N VAL A 45 14.04 -4.20 8.04
CA VAL A 45 13.12 -4.03 9.19
C VAL A 45 11.84 -3.32 8.75
N CYS A 46 11.93 -2.25 7.97
CA CYS A 46 10.74 -1.58 7.43
C CYS A 46 9.87 -2.56 6.62
N ALA A 47 10.48 -3.36 5.72
CA ALA A 47 9.75 -4.33 4.91
C ALA A 47 9.06 -5.43 5.76
N LEU A 48 9.73 -5.93 6.80
CA LEU A 48 9.15 -6.89 7.73
C LEU A 48 7.94 -6.31 8.48
N VAL A 49 8.00 -5.04 8.91
CA VAL A 49 6.87 -4.35 9.54
C VAL A 49 5.72 -4.20 8.53
N PHE A 50 6.01 -3.75 7.30
CA PHE A 50 5.01 -3.65 6.24
C PHE A 50 4.32 -4.99 5.98
N ILE A 51 5.07 -6.06 5.78
CA ILE A 51 4.52 -7.39 5.52
C ILE A 51 3.75 -7.92 6.73
N GLY A 52 4.35 -7.85 7.92
CA GLY A 52 3.77 -8.42 9.13
C GLY A 52 2.43 -7.79 9.51
N LEU A 53 2.33 -6.47 9.45
CA LEU A 53 1.11 -5.74 9.82
C LEU A 53 0.06 -5.71 8.71
N SER A 54 0.45 -5.91 7.44
CA SER A 54 -0.51 -5.92 6.34
C SER A 54 -1.54 -7.03 6.45
N GLY A 55 -1.14 -8.21 6.91
CA GLY A 55 -2.06 -9.35 7.06
C GLY A 55 -3.27 -9.03 7.94
N PRO A 56 -3.10 -8.73 9.23
CA PRO A 56 -4.21 -8.44 10.13
C PRO A 56 -5.10 -7.29 9.67
N LEU A 57 -4.52 -6.26 9.06
CA LEU A 57 -5.25 -5.05 8.68
C LEU A 57 -5.93 -5.12 7.31
N LEU A 58 -5.39 -5.92 6.37
CA LEU A 58 -5.81 -5.90 4.98
C LEU A 58 -6.37 -7.24 4.46
N HIS A 59 -6.27 -8.36 5.22
CA HIS A 59 -6.73 -9.66 4.72
C HIS A 59 -8.19 -9.66 4.26
N ARG A 60 -9.02 -8.78 4.83
CA ARG A 60 -10.45 -8.62 4.47
C ARG A 60 -10.67 -8.00 3.08
N LEU A 61 -9.59 -7.59 2.39
CA LEU A 61 -9.65 -7.25 0.96
C LEU A 61 -9.83 -8.51 0.10
N ILE A 62 -9.42 -9.69 0.61
CA ILE A 62 -9.64 -10.97 -0.08
C ILE A 62 -10.97 -11.57 0.38
N ILE A 63 -11.80 -11.93 -0.60
CA ILE A 63 -13.12 -12.55 -0.38
C ILE A 63 -12.96 -14.03 -0.11
N GLY A 64 -13.72 -14.55 0.87
CA GLY A 64 -13.82 -15.99 1.17
C GLY A 64 -13.00 -16.44 2.37
N PRO A 65 -13.15 -17.73 2.74
CA PRO A 65 -12.49 -18.31 3.89
C PRO A 65 -10.98 -18.37 3.73
N GLY A 66 -10.25 -18.38 4.86
CA GLY A 66 -8.78 -18.43 4.84
C GLY A 66 -8.11 -17.18 4.27
N SER A 67 -8.81 -16.04 4.25
CA SER A 67 -8.33 -14.79 3.64
C SER A 67 -6.99 -14.33 4.21
N LEU A 68 -6.71 -14.55 5.50
CA LEU A 68 -5.45 -14.14 6.12
C LEU A 68 -4.24 -14.88 5.54
N ALA A 69 -4.30 -16.21 5.47
CA ALA A 69 -3.20 -17.01 4.91
C ALA A 69 -3.00 -16.74 3.41
N ARG A 70 -4.12 -16.61 2.66
CA ARG A 70 -4.08 -16.26 1.23
C ARG A 70 -3.51 -14.87 1.02
N PHE A 71 -3.86 -13.91 1.87
CA PHE A 71 -3.32 -12.56 1.82
C PHE A 71 -1.82 -12.58 2.06
N TYR A 72 -1.33 -13.24 3.11
CA TYR A 72 0.11 -13.32 3.38
C TYR A 72 0.87 -13.97 2.24
N LYS A 73 0.41 -15.11 1.71
CA LYS A 73 1.06 -15.78 0.57
C LYS A 73 1.20 -14.86 -0.64
N LEU A 74 0.12 -14.16 -0.99
CA LEU A 74 0.10 -13.32 -2.17
C LEU A 74 0.82 -11.99 -1.94
N PHE A 75 0.45 -11.27 -0.86
CA PHE A 75 0.94 -9.93 -0.59
C PHE A 75 2.43 -9.93 -0.26
N SER A 76 2.93 -10.86 0.56
CA SER A 76 4.34 -10.88 0.96
C SER A 76 5.26 -11.03 -0.24
N VAL A 77 4.95 -11.94 -1.16
CA VAL A 77 5.77 -12.15 -2.37
C VAL A 77 5.65 -10.97 -3.32
N ALA A 78 4.43 -10.47 -3.54
CA ALA A 78 4.19 -9.34 -4.43
C ALA A 78 4.81 -8.04 -3.90
N PHE A 79 4.73 -7.79 -2.59
CA PHE A 79 5.32 -6.62 -1.95
C PHE A 79 6.85 -6.71 -1.91
N ALA A 80 7.41 -7.89 -1.67
CA ALA A 80 8.85 -8.10 -1.75
C ALA A 80 9.37 -7.83 -3.18
N ALA A 81 8.70 -8.37 -4.20
CA ALA A 81 9.06 -8.12 -5.59
C ALA A 81 8.94 -6.62 -5.96
N TYR A 82 7.86 -5.95 -5.51
CA TYR A 82 7.70 -4.51 -5.65
C TYR A 82 8.85 -3.73 -5.00
N SER A 83 9.20 -4.08 -3.76
CA SER A 83 10.25 -3.39 -3.00
C SER A 83 11.63 -3.57 -3.65
N VAL A 84 11.95 -4.76 -4.12
CA VAL A 84 13.21 -5.04 -4.84
C VAL A 84 13.28 -4.24 -6.14
N ALA A 85 12.20 -4.24 -6.93
CA ALA A 85 12.15 -3.47 -8.17
C ALA A 85 12.32 -1.97 -7.93
N TRP A 86 11.67 -1.44 -6.88
CA TRP A 86 11.81 -0.04 -6.51
C TRP A 86 13.23 0.30 -6.06
N ILE A 87 13.84 -0.54 -5.20
CA ILE A 87 15.23 -0.34 -4.73
C ILE A 87 16.19 -0.35 -5.90
N ILE A 88 16.08 -1.32 -6.81
CA ILE A 88 16.94 -1.41 -7.99
C ILE A 88 16.78 -0.16 -8.86
N GLY A 89 15.55 0.24 -9.17
CA GLY A 89 15.29 1.42 -9.98
C GLY A 89 15.89 2.69 -9.35
N TRP A 90 15.65 2.88 -8.05
CA TRP A 90 16.16 4.05 -7.32
C TRP A 90 17.68 4.06 -7.21
N MET A 91 18.31 2.94 -6.92
CA MET A 91 19.78 2.86 -6.80
C MET A 91 20.48 3.01 -8.14
N SER A 92 19.90 2.49 -9.23
CA SER A 92 20.51 2.52 -10.56
C SER A 92 20.41 3.88 -11.24
N LEU A 93 19.23 4.52 -11.18
CA LEU A 93 18.94 5.74 -11.93
C LEU A 93 18.94 6.99 -11.04
N ARG A 94 18.82 6.82 -9.72
CA ARG A 94 18.75 7.90 -8.74
C ARG A 94 17.61 8.91 -8.98
N GLY A 95 17.32 9.74 -7.99
CA GLY A 95 16.36 10.82 -8.08
C GLY A 95 14.94 10.42 -8.48
N HIS A 96 14.21 11.36 -9.05
CA HIS A 96 12.81 11.16 -9.44
C HIS A 96 12.63 10.11 -10.55
N THR A 97 13.54 10.05 -11.52
CA THR A 97 13.51 9.08 -12.61
C THR A 97 13.64 7.65 -12.07
N GLY A 98 14.61 7.43 -11.18
CA GLY A 98 14.80 6.12 -10.55
C GLY A 98 13.59 5.68 -9.72
N SER A 99 13.02 6.61 -8.94
CA SER A 99 11.80 6.34 -8.18
C SER A 99 10.62 6.00 -9.10
N LEU A 100 10.41 6.76 -10.18
CA LEU A 100 9.30 6.56 -11.11
C LEU A 100 9.40 5.20 -11.83
N VAL A 101 10.58 4.87 -12.35
CA VAL A 101 10.83 3.58 -13.02
C VAL A 101 10.66 2.43 -12.04
N GLY A 102 11.23 2.53 -10.84
CA GLY A 102 11.10 1.51 -9.80
C GLY A 102 9.65 1.31 -9.37
N LEU A 103 8.89 2.39 -9.17
CA LEU A 103 7.46 2.34 -8.87
C LEU A 103 6.67 1.68 -10.01
N PHE A 104 6.95 2.04 -11.26
CA PHE A 104 6.26 1.46 -12.41
C PHE A 104 6.51 -0.05 -12.52
N VAL A 105 7.77 -0.47 -12.51
CA VAL A 105 8.12 -1.90 -12.62
C VAL A 105 7.57 -2.68 -11.43
N GLY A 106 7.74 -2.15 -10.21
CA GLY A 106 7.25 -2.81 -9.00
C GLY A 106 5.74 -2.98 -8.98
N THR A 107 4.99 -1.93 -9.33
CA THR A 107 3.52 -2.01 -9.38
C THR A 107 3.02 -2.85 -10.55
N ALA A 108 3.75 -2.89 -11.67
CA ALA A 108 3.43 -3.76 -12.80
C ALA A 108 3.55 -5.24 -12.41
N VAL A 109 4.66 -5.62 -11.76
CA VAL A 109 4.85 -6.98 -11.23
C VAL A 109 3.77 -7.32 -10.22
N MET A 110 3.52 -6.46 -9.24
CA MET A 110 2.53 -6.69 -8.19
C MET A 110 1.11 -6.83 -8.76
N GLY A 111 0.69 -5.93 -9.65
CA GLY A 111 -0.65 -5.96 -10.25
C GLY A 111 -0.86 -7.18 -11.13
N TRP A 112 0.18 -7.58 -11.89
CA TRP A 112 0.15 -8.81 -12.67
C TRP A 112 0.04 -10.05 -11.78
N MET A 113 0.81 -10.12 -10.70
CA MET A 113 0.73 -11.23 -9.73
C MET A 113 -0.67 -11.32 -9.11
N PHE A 114 -1.29 -10.21 -8.75
CA PHE A 114 -2.65 -10.21 -8.23
C PHE A 114 -3.64 -10.75 -9.25
N ALA A 115 -3.62 -10.23 -10.49
CA ALA A 115 -4.51 -10.68 -11.55
C ALA A 115 -4.37 -12.19 -11.83
N ARG A 116 -3.14 -12.69 -11.86
CA ARG A 116 -2.86 -14.14 -12.04
C ARG A 116 -3.35 -14.98 -10.86
N ALA A 117 -3.12 -14.52 -9.63
CA ALA A 117 -3.50 -15.25 -8.41
C ALA A 117 -5.02 -15.40 -8.26
N PHE A 118 -5.80 -14.45 -8.81
CA PHE A 118 -7.26 -14.52 -8.81
C PHE A 118 -7.86 -15.09 -10.10
N GLY A 119 -7.04 -15.56 -11.03
CA GLY A 119 -7.50 -16.14 -12.32
C GLY A 119 -8.19 -15.11 -13.23
N ALA A 120 -7.84 -13.82 -13.12
CA ALA A 120 -8.44 -12.71 -13.85
C ALA A 120 -7.38 -11.88 -14.61
N PRO A 121 -6.59 -12.52 -15.51
CA PRO A 121 -5.48 -11.85 -16.20
C PRO A 121 -5.91 -10.63 -17.02
N GLU A 122 -7.13 -10.58 -17.50
CA GLU A 122 -7.74 -9.45 -18.21
C GLU A 122 -7.87 -8.20 -17.35
N THR A 123 -7.81 -8.33 -16.02
CA THR A 123 -7.85 -7.20 -15.09
C THR A 123 -6.47 -6.63 -14.76
N ALA A 124 -5.40 -7.26 -15.24
CA ALA A 124 -4.02 -6.90 -14.88
C ALA A 124 -3.71 -5.42 -15.16
N ILE A 125 -4.08 -4.91 -16.34
CA ILE A 125 -3.83 -3.51 -16.71
C ILE A 125 -4.55 -2.56 -15.75
N LYS A 126 -5.79 -2.84 -15.36
CA LYS A 126 -6.56 -2.01 -14.41
C LYS A 126 -5.92 -2.04 -13.02
N ALA A 127 -5.47 -3.21 -12.57
CA ALA A 127 -4.79 -3.36 -11.29
C ALA A 127 -3.44 -2.63 -11.27
N ILE A 128 -2.64 -2.77 -12.33
CA ILE A 128 -1.36 -2.07 -12.52
C ILE A 128 -1.56 -0.56 -12.53
N ALA A 129 -2.50 -0.07 -13.34
CA ALA A 129 -2.78 1.36 -13.44
C ALA A 129 -3.23 1.94 -12.09
N ALA A 130 -4.14 1.26 -11.38
CA ALA A 130 -4.60 1.69 -10.07
C ALA A 130 -3.44 1.75 -9.05
N LEU A 131 -2.62 0.70 -8.99
CA LEU A 131 -1.45 0.67 -8.11
C LEU A 131 -0.44 1.75 -8.49
N PHE A 132 -0.07 1.86 -9.77
CA PHE A 132 0.94 2.81 -10.20
C PHE A 132 0.53 4.26 -9.96
N VAL A 133 -0.67 4.64 -10.43
CA VAL A 133 -1.12 6.04 -10.33
C VAL A 133 -1.31 6.45 -8.87
N LEU A 134 -2.05 5.66 -8.09
CA LEU A 134 -2.38 6.05 -6.72
C LEU A 134 -1.18 5.95 -5.78
N ASN A 135 -0.36 4.89 -5.91
CA ASN A 135 0.88 4.79 -5.16
C ASN A 135 1.88 5.89 -5.56
N GLY A 136 2.02 6.17 -6.86
CA GLY A 136 2.87 7.24 -7.35
C GLY A 136 2.45 8.60 -6.80
N LEU A 137 1.16 8.93 -6.83
CA LEU A 137 0.64 10.15 -6.22
C LEU A 137 0.98 10.23 -4.74
N GLY A 138 0.70 9.17 -3.96
CA GLY A 138 1.01 9.13 -2.53
C GLY A 138 2.50 9.28 -2.26
N TYR A 139 3.35 8.61 -3.04
CA TYR A 139 4.80 8.66 -2.91
C TYR A 139 5.36 10.08 -3.19
N PHE A 140 5.00 10.69 -4.32
CA PHE A 140 5.55 11.99 -4.71
C PHE A 140 4.98 13.15 -3.91
N ILE A 141 3.68 13.13 -3.57
CA ILE A 141 3.07 14.11 -2.67
C ILE A 141 3.71 14.01 -1.28
N GLY A 142 3.89 12.79 -0.78
CA GLY A 142 4.56 12.57 0.50
C GLY A 142 5.99 13.07 0.53
N GLY A 143 6.77 12.81 -0.53
CA GLY A 143 8.14 13.32 -0.67
C GLY A 143 8.20 14.84 -0.75
N TRP A 144 7.26 15.47 -1.43
CA TRP A 144 7.15 16.93 -1.47
C TRP A 144 6.82 17.52 -0.09
N ILE A 145 5.89 16.90 0.65
CA ILE A 145 5.54 17.31 2.03
C ILE A 145 6.74 17.11 2.96
N GLU A 146 7.45 15.98 2.85
CA GLU A 146 8.67 15.71 3.63
C GLU A 146 9.71 16.80 3.40
N GLY A 147 10.00 17.13 2.16
CA GLY A 147 10.93 18.20 1.81
C GLY A 147 10.51 19.55 2.37
N SER A 148 9.22 19.89 2.23
CA SER A 148 8.65 21.15 2.71
C SER A 148 8.74 21.26 4.23
N VAL A 149 8.25 20.24 4.96
CA VAL A 149 8.23 20.23 6.44
C VAL A 149 9.64 20.18 7.02
N SER A 150 10.56 19.45 6.40
CA SER A 150 11.95 19.40 6.85
C SER A 150 12.68 20.74 6.75
N GLY A 151 12.25 21.62 5.84
CA GLY A 151 12.76 22.97 5.66
C GLY A 151 12.20 24.05 6.59
N LEU A 152 11.05 23.80 7.26
CA LEU A 152 10.42 24.78 8.13
C LEU A 152 11.30 25.08 9.36
N LYS A 153 11.32 26.33 9.82
CA LYS A 153 11.99 26.72 11.08
C LYS A 153 11.08 26.53 12.27
N ASP A 154 9.82 26.85 12.11
CA ASP A 154 8.76 26.68 13.10
C ASP A 154 7.51 26.06 12.46
N LEU A 155 6.61 25.56 13.27
CA LEU A 155 5.31 25.06 12.86
C LEU A 155 4.25 25.73 13.76
N PHE A 156 3.37 26.52 13.15
CA PHE A 156 2.35 27.31 13.84
C PHE A 156 2.92 28.23 14.95
N GLY A 157 4.09 28.83 14.68
CA GLY A 157 4.76 29.71 15.65
C GLY A 157 5.53 29.01 16.77
N VAL A 158 5.60 27.67 16.74
CA VAL A 158 6.37 26.87 17.70
C VAL A 158 7.67 26.40 17.03
N ALA A 159 8.81 26.79 17.58
CA ALA A 159 10.12 26.35 17.12
C ALA A 159 10.30 24.84 17.37
N LEU A 160 10.36 24.04 16.32
CA LEU A 160 10.58 22.60 16.43
C LEU A 160 12.08 22.28 16.39
N GLN A 161 12.52 21.42 17.30
CA GLN A 161 13.85 20.82 17.19
C GLN A 161 14.01 20.10 15.84
N LYS A 162 15.20 20.16 15.26
CA LYS A 162 15.50 19.53 13.96
C LYS A 162 15.11 18.05 13.92
N SER A 163 15.35 17.30 15.01
CA SER A 163 14.99 15.89 15.13
C SER A 163 13.48 15.65 15.05
N ALA A 164 12.70 16.41 15.81
CA ALA A 164 11.24 16.31 15.84
C ALA A 164 10.63 16.64 14.47
N ARG A 165 11.14 17.69 13.80
CA ARG A 165 10.73 18.11 12.46
C ARG A 165 11.01 17.04 11.42
N MET A 166 12.21 16.44 11.42
CA MET A 166 12.56 15.36 10.51
C MET A 166 11.72 14.08 10.75
N THR A 167 11.43 13.78 12.02
CA THR A 167 10.54 12.66 12.35
C THR A 167 9.12 12.90 11.83
N LEU A 168 8.57 14.10 12.08
CA LEU A 168 7.25 14.49 11.60
C LEU A 168 7.17 14.42 10.07
N ALA A 169 8.16 14.99 9.40
CA ALA A 169 8.23 14.99 7.94
C ALA A 169 8.16 13.58 7.34
N LYS A 170 8.93 12.64 7.88
CA LYS A 170 8.94 11.24 7.45
C LYS A 170 7.62 10.52 7.75
N LEU A 171 7.01 10.76 8.89
CA LEU A 171 5.71 10.17 9.22
C LEU A 171 4.61 10.71 8.31
N LEU A 172 4.63 11.99 7.97
CA LEU A 172 3.70 12.58 7.00
C LEU A 172 3.87 11.99 5.62
N TRP A 173 5.11 11.73 5.19
CA TRP A 173 5.34 10.96 3.96
C TRP A 173 4.70 9.56 4.06
N GLY A 174 4.91 8.85 5.19
CA GLY A 174 4.27 7.56 5.44
C GLY A 174 2.75 7.61 5.33
N ILE A 175 2.09 8.67 5.83
CA ILE A 175 0.64 8.85 5.71
C ILE A 175 0.23 8.99 4.24
N CYS A 176 0.86 9.88 3.49
CA CYS A 176 0.54 10.10 2.07
C CYS A 176 0.77 8.83 1.23
N TYR A 177 1.90 8.17 1.44
CA TYR A 177 2.22 6.89 0.82
C TYR A 177 1.17 5.83 1.18
N GLY A 178 0.79 5.76 2.45
CA GLY A 178 -0.21 4.82 2.95
C GLY A 178 -1.58 5.02 2.32
N ILE A 179 -2.04 6.25 2.17
CA ILE A 179 -3.30 6.60 1.51
C ILE A 179 -3.26 6.18 0.04
N GLY A 180 -2.21 6.57 -0.68
CA GLY A 180 -2.10 6.28 -2.11
C GLY A 180 -1.96 4.79 -2.39
N PHE A 181 -1.02 4.11 -1.75
CA PHE A 181 -0.81 2.68 -1.95
C PHE A 181 -2.02 1.86 -1.47
N GLY A 182 -2.62 2.23 -0.34
CA GLY A 182 -3.82 1.58 0.19
C GLY A 182 -5.02 1.70 -0.73
N ALA A 183 -5.26 2.88 -1.31
CA ALA A 183 -6.29 3.07 -2.33
C ALA A 183 -6.03 2.19 -3.56
N GLY A 184 -4.78 2.17 -4.04
CA GLY A 184 -4.36 1.32 -5.14
C GLY A 184 -4.59 -0.16 -4.87
N LEU A 185 -4.23 -0.66 -3.68
CA LEU A 185 -4.51 -2.03 -3.25
C LEU A 185 -6.00 -2.32 -3.22
N GLY A 186 -6.80 -1.44 -2.61
CA GLY A 186 -8.25 -1.60 -2.54
C GLY A 186 -8.89 -1.75 -3.93
N LEU A 187 -8.48 -0.92 -4.90
CA LEU A 187 -8.92 -1.01 -6.29
C LEU A 187 -8.42 -2.27 -6.99
N ALA A 188 -7.13 -2.59 -6.85
CA ALA A 188 -6.54 -3.76 -7.49
C ALA A 188 -7.22 -5.06 -7.04
N PHE A 189 -7.40 -5.25 -5.73
CA PHE A 189 -8.13 -6.40 -5.18
C PHE A 189 -9.59 -6.39 -5.61
N HIS A 190 -10.22 -5.21 -5.70
CA HIS A 190 -11.59 -5.11 -6.19
C HIS A 190 -11.69 -5.57 -7.65
N TYR A 191 -10.81 -5.13 -8.54
CA TYR A 191 -10.85 -5.54 -9.96
C TYR A 191 -10.54 -7.02 -10.13
N CYS A 192 -9.50 -7.52 -9.50
CA CYS A 192 -9.07 -8.91 -9.65
C CYS A 192 -10.08 -9.95 -9.12
N GLN A 193 -11.01 -9.54 -8.25
CA GLN A 193 -12.03 -10.45 -7.68
C GLN A 193 -13.44 -10.21 -8.26
N ALA A 194 -13.55 -9.61 -9.43
CA ALA A 194 -14.85 -9.30 -10.05
C ALA A 194 -15.71 -10.55 -10.27
N SER A 195 -15.12 -11.63 -10.79
CA SER A 195 -15.80 -12.91 -11.04
C SER A 195 -16.30 -13.57 -9.75
N ALA A 196 -15.47 -13.57 -8.70
CA ALA A 196 -15.88 -14.11 -7.40
C ALA A 196 -17.06 -13.33 -6.80
N ARG A 197 -17.12 -12.00 -7.01
CA ARG A 197 -18.25 -11.19 -6.56
C ARG A 197 -19.52 -11.45 -7.36
N ALA A 198 -19.41 -11.70 -8.67
CA ALA A 198 -20.55 -12.04 -9.51
C ALA A 198 -21.18 -13.37 -9.05
N CYS A 199 -20.38 -14.43 -8.92
CA CYS A 199 -20.82 -15.73 -8.44
C CYS A 199 -21.53 -15.67 -7.08
N CYS A 200 -20.99 -14.91 -6.13
CA CYS A 200 -21.61 -14.77 -4.82
C CYS A 200 -22.93 -13.95 -4.85
N ARG A 201 -23.16 -13.09 -5.85
CA ARG A 201 -24.46 -12.40 -6.01
C ARG A 201 -25.55 -13.36 -6.50
N GLU A 202 -25.18 -14.24 -7.43
CA GLU A 202 -26.11 -15.24 -7.98
C GLU A 202 -26.54 -16.27 -6.94
N LEU A 203 -25.66 -16.61 -6.00
CA LEU A 203 -25.92 -17.54 -4.91
C LEU A 203 -26.71 -16.94 -3.74
N SER A 204 -26.87 -15.61 -3.69
CA SER A 204 -27.70 -14.94 -2.68
C SER A 204 -29.17 -15.06 -3.10
N PRO A 205 -30.03 -15.80 -2.35
CA PRO A 205 -31.44 -15.94 -2.71
C PRO A 205 -32.07 -14.55 -2.85
N ARG A 206 -32.73 -14.29 -3.98
CA ARG A 206 -33.67 -13.17 -4.10
C ARG A 206 -34.72 -13.36 -2.99
N SER A 207 -34.70 -12.49 -2.03
CA SER A 207 -35.77 -12.38 -1.02
C SER A 207 -37.00 -11.67 -1.64
N ASP A 208 -37.33 -12.01 -2.87
CA ASP A 208 -38.59 -11.57 -3.50
C ASP A 208 -39.69 -12.56 -3.12
N SER A 209 -39.92 -12.72 -1.81
CA SER A 209 -41.21 -13.19 -1.34
C SER A 209 -42.14 -11.98 -1.41
N HIS A 210 -42.93 -11.91 -2.47
CA HIS A 210 -44.14 -11.11 -2.50
C HIS A 210 -44.94 -11.36 -1.23
N PRO A 211 -45.19 -10.34 -0.40
CA PRO A 211 -46.28 -10.45 0.59
C PRO A 211 -47.52 -9.88 -0.08
N GLY A 212 -48.44 -10.75 -0.40
CA GLY A 212 -49.77 -10.23 -0.62
C GLY A 212 -50.52 -10.79 -1.81
N ASP A 213 -51.05 -11.96 -1.65
CA ASP A 213 -52.34 -12.34 -2.19
C ASP A 213 -53.12 -13.07 -1.05
N TRP A 214 -53.84 -12.22 -0.28
CA TRP A 214 -54.99 -12.65 0.54
C TRP A 214 -56.08 -11.63 0.41
#